data_965b7b89a84e43ad02035f307a08c888
#
_entry.id   965b7b89a84e43ad02035f307a08c888
#
_cell.length_a   1.000
_cell.length_b   1.000
_cell.length_c   1.000
_cell.angle_alpha   90.00
_cell.angle_beta   90.00
_cell.angle_gamma   90.00
#
_symmetry.space_group_name_H-M   'P 1'
#
loop_
_entity.id
_entity.type
_entity.pdbx_description
1 polymer ?
#
loop_
_entity_poly.entity_id
_entity_poly.type
_entity_poly.pdbx_seq_one_letter_code
_entity_poly.pdbx_strand_id
1 'polypeptide(L)'
;MKYEELVARVAEAMKLAKVSHQVGHIAFQFNVEGEASGYFYVEIDDGKVNVAPYEYYDRDAIIVTTADVIIQMLEGKITPRVAYTNGQLKVYGDSRQLENLPFGCGCKASML
;
A
#
# COMPACT_ATOMS: atom_id res chain seq x y z
N MET A 1 -9.55 13.16 7.08
CA MET A 1 -9.96 12.08 6.15
C MET A 1 -10.49 10.91 6.96
N LYS A 2 -11.61 10.34 6.55
CA LYS A 2 -12.18 9.18 7.21
C LYS A 2 -11.60 7.90 6.64
N TYR A 3 -11.67 6.83 7.44
CA TYR A 3 -11.14 5.52 7.05
C TYR A 3 -11.74 5.04 5.71
N GLU A 4 -13.05 5.19 5.54
CA GLU A 4 -13.73 4.74 4.32
C GLU A 4 -13.24 5.50 3.09
N GLU A 5 -12.94 6.79 3.25
CA GLU A 5 -12.39 7.60 2.17
C GLU A 5 -10.99 7.14 1.80
N LEU A 6 -10.18 6.79 2.82
CA LEU A 6 -8.83 6.31 2.59
C LEU A 6 -8.85 5.00 1.82
N VAL A 7 -9.67 4.05 2.24
CA VAL A 7 -9.77 2.75 1.56
C VAL A 7 -10.25 2.94 0.12
N ALA A 8 -11.21 3.83 -0.09
CA ALA A 8 -11.71 4.12 -1.44
C ALA A 8 -10.61 4.70 -2.33
N ARG A 9 -9.78 5.62 -1.78
CA ARG A 9 -8.68 6.22 -2.50
C ARG A 9 -7.62 5.18 -2.88
N VAL A 10 -7.30 4.29 -1.95
CA VAL A 10 -6.34 3.21 -2.21
C VAL A 10 -6.88 2.26 -3.28
N ALA A 11 -8.14 1.86 -3.16
CA ALA A 11 -8.76 0.96 -4.13
C ALA A 11 -8.78 1.57 -5.53
N GLU A 12 -9.11 2.85 -5.62
CA GLU A 12 -9.14 3.56 -6.91
C GLU A 12 -7.75 3.63 -7.54
N ALA A 13 -6.74 3.96 -6.74
CA ALA A 13 -5.36 4.02 -7.22
C ALA A 13 -4.89 2.64 -7.69
N MET A 14 -5.27 1.59 -6.98
CA MET A 14 -4.84 0.23 -7.30
C MET A 14 -5.47 -0.31 -8.58
N LYS A 15 -6.61 0.23 -9.00
CA LYS A 15 -7.20 -0.12 -10.31
C LYS A 15 -6.28 0.26 -11.46
N LEU A 16 -5.50 1.31 -11.28
CA LEU A 16 -4.58 1.81 -12.31
C LEU A 16 -3.18 1.22 -12.18
N ALA A 17 -2.91 0.54 -11.09
CA ALA A 17 -1.58 -0.02 -10.85
C ALA A 17 -1.33 -1.22 -11.76
N LYS A 18 -0.11 -1.30 -12.28
CA LYS A 18 0.32 -2.43 -13.08
C LYS A 18 1.39 -3.18 -12.33
N VAL A 19 1.17 -4.47 -12.17
CA VAL A 19 2.07 -5.34 -11.44
C VAL A 19 2.45 -6.53 -12.33
N SER A 20 3.72 -6.89 -12.31
CA SER A 20 4.19 -8.02 -13.08
C SER A 20 3.61 -9.33 -12.55
N HIS A 21 3.25 -10.23 -13.47
CA HIS A 21 2.83 -11.59 -13.10
C HIS A 21 3.94 -12.35 -12.38
N GLN A 22 5.19 -11.93 -12.55
CA GLN A 22 6.34 -12.58 -11.90
C GLN A 22 6.39 -12.35 -10.40
N VAL A 23 5.68 -11.34 -9.90
CA VAL A 23 5.63 -11.05 -8.47
C VAL A 23 4.97 -12.18 -7.69
N GLY A 24 4.00 -12.87 -8.29
CA GLY A 24 3.28 -13.95 -7.63
C GLY A 24 2.26 -13.43 -6.64
N HIS A 25 2.16 -14.08 -5.48
CA HIS A 25 1.20 -13.70 -4.45
C HIS A 25 1.90 -12.98 -3.29
N ILE A 26 1.49 -11.76 -3.01
CA ILE A 26 2.00 -10.97 -1.89
C ILE A 26 0.82 -10.25 -1.26
N ALA A 27 0.74 -10.28 0.06
CA ALA A 27 -0.33 -9.57 0.78
C ALA A 27 0.27 -8.64 1.82
N PHE A 28 -0.19 -7.40 1.79
CA PHE A 28 0.18 -6.36 2.77
C PHE A 28 -1.06 -6.02 3.58
N GLN A 29 -0.95 -6.08 4.90
CA GLN A 29 -1.98 -5.52 5.76
C GLN A 29 -1.54 -4.15 6.23
N PHE A 30 -2.44 -3.17 6.13
CA PHE A 30 -2.18 -1.83 6.60
C PHE A 30 -2.94 -1.61 7.90
N ASN A 31 -2.20 -1.25 8.94
CA ASN A 31 -2.79 -0.81 10.20
C ASN A 31 -2.65 0.71 10.23
N VAL A 32 -3.75 1.41 10.03
CA VAL A 32 -3.74 2.87 9.92
C VAL A 32 -4.01 3.48 11.28
N GLU A 33 -3.17 4.44 11.66
CA GLU A 33 -3.29 5.17 12.92
C GLU A 33 -3.82 6.58 12.66
N GLY A 34 -4.35 7.22 13.70
CA GLY A 34 -4.85 8.59 13.61
C GLY A 34 -6.33 8.64 13.28
N GLU A 35 -6.74 9.70 12.56
CA GLU A 35 -8.15 9.94 12.25
C GLU A 35 -8.80 8.83 11.41
N ALA A 36 -8.03 8.28 10.49
CA ALA A 36 -8.52 7.24 9.59
C ALA A 36 -8.16 5.84 10.10
N SER A 37 -8.15 5.66 11.43
CA SER A 37 -7.71 4.40 12.01
C SER A 37 -8.56 3.21 11.56
N GLY A 38 -7.90 2.09 11.33
CA GLY A 38 -8.54 0.87 10.87
C GLY A 38 -7.56 -0.04 10.17
N TYR A 39 -8.07 -1.13 9.65
CA TYR A 39 -7.27 -2.12 8.94
C TYR A 39 -7.79 -2.27 7.53
N PHE A 40 -6.88 -2.43 6.58
CA PHE A 40 -7.26 -2.91 5.25
C PHE A 40 -6.07 -3.70 4.69
N TYR A 41 -6.31 -4.46 3.63
CA TYR A 41 -5.21 -5.17 2.98
C TYR A 41 -5.12 -4.81 1.50
N VAL A 42 -3.91 -4.94 0.99
CA VAL A 42 -3.62 -4.88 -0.44
C VAL A 42 -3.00 -6.21 -0.81
N GLU A 43 -3.68 -6.96 -1.66
CA GLU A 43 -3.21 -8.28 -2.10
C GLU A 43 -2.84 -8.20 -3.57
N ILE A 44 -1.65 -8.69 -3.89
CA ILE A 44 -1.20 -8.84 -5.28
C ILE A 44 -1.22 -10.33 -5.59
N ASP A 45 -1.96 -10.72 -6.61
CA ASP A 45 -2.08 -12.12 -6.98
C ASP A 45 -2.07 -12.24 -8.49
N ASP A 46 -0.97 -12.77 -9.03
CA ASP A 46 -0.80 -13.02 -10.46
C ASP A 46 -1.10 -11.75 -11.31
N GLY A 47 -0.52 -10.64 -10.89
CA GLY A 47 -0.64 -9.37 -11.60
C GLY A 47 -1.90 -8.59 -11.27
N LYS A 48 -2.80 -9.14 -10.46
CA LYS A 48 -4.02 -8.46 -10.05
C LYS A 48 -3.87 -7.90 -8.65
N VAL A 49 -4.46 -6.74 -8.41
CA VAL A 49 -4.38 -6.08 -7.10
C VAL A 49 -5.79 -5.97 -6.53
N ASN A 50 -5.96 -6.50 -5.31
CA ASN A 50 -7.22 -6.43 -4.58
C ASN A 50 -7.02 -5.62 -3.31
N VAL A 51 -8.00 -4.77 -2.99
CA VAL A 51 -8.02 -3.98 -1.77
C VAL A 51 -9.32 -4.26 -1.05
N ALA A 52 -9.24 -4.57 0.24
CA ALA A 52 -10.44 -4.81 1.03
C ALA A 52 -10.26 -4.33 2.48
N PRO A 53 -11.34 -3.89 3.13
CA PRO A 53 -11.28 -3.28 4.46
C PRO A 53 -11.30 -4.32 5.59
N TYR A 54 -10.46 -5.33 5.48
CA TYR A 54 -10.37 -6.42 6.47
C TYR A 54 -8.93 -6.69 6.81
N GLU A 55 -8.72 -7.43 7.91
CA GLU A 55 -7.43 -8.03 8.20
C GLU A 55 -7.20 -9.22 7.27
N TYR A 56 -5.96 -9.45 6.92
CA TYR A 56 -5.59 -10.57 6.05
C TYR A 56 -4.63 -11.49 6.79
N TYR A 57 -5.08 -12.71 7.05
CA TYR A 57 -4.30 -13.66 7.87
C TYR A 57 -3.03 -14.13 7.19
N ASP A 58 -3.05 -14.29 5.88
CA ASP A 58 -1.91 -14.80 5.10
C ASP A 58 -1.02 -13.66 4.59
N ARG A 59 -0.87 -12.63 5.40
CA ARG A 59 -0.09 -11.46 5.03
C ARG A 59 1.41 -11.72 5.11
N ASP A 60 2.14 -11.16 4.15
CA ASP A 60 3.61 -11.21 4.13
C ASP A 60 4.21 -10.10 4.98
N ALA A 61 3.52 -8.99 5.13
CA ALA A 61 3.97 -7.87 5.93
C ALA A 61 2.80 -7.07 6.46
N ILE A 62 3.00 -6.45 7.62
CA ILE A 62 2.06 -5.48 8.19
C ILE A 62 2.75 -4.12 8.13
N ILE A 63 2.06 -3.14 7.56
CA ILE A 63 2.56 -1.77 7.46
C ILE A 63 1.73 -0.90 8.39
N VAL A 64 2.39 -0.26 9.36
CA VAL A 64 1.73 0.64 10.31
C VAL A 64 2.10 2.06 9.96
N THR A 65 1.12 2.88 9.62
CA THR A 65 1.34 4.26 9.22
C THR A 65 0.05 5.07 9.35
N THR A 66 0.08 6.31 8.87
CA THR A 66 -1.08 7.21 8.88
C THR A 66 -1.64 7.39 7.48
N ALA A 67 -2.86 7.92 7.41
CA ALA A 67 -3.49 8.23 6.13
C ALA A 67 -2.66 9.21 5.31
N ASP A 68 -2.08 10.22 5.95
CA ASP A 68 -1.26 11.22 5.24
C ASP A 68 -0.10 10.58 4.50
N VAL A 69 0.60 9.65 5.14
CA VAL A 69 1.74 8.97 4.51
C VAL A 69 1.26 8.10 3.36
N ILE A 70 0.15 7.39 3.53
CA ILE A 70 -0.42 6.56 2.48
C ILE A 70 -0.76 7.42 1.26
N ILE A 71 -1.42 8.55 1.46
CA ILE A 71 -1.79 9.45 0.37
C ILE A 71 -0.55 9.98 -0.35
N GLN A 72 0.49 10.36 0.39
CA GLN A 72 1.74 10.81 -0.22
C GLN A 72 2.37 9.72 -1.09
N MET A 73 2.31 8.48 -0.64
CA MET A 73 2.82 7.37 -1.44
C MET A 73 1.99 7.14 -2.69
N LEU A 74 0.66 7.24 -2.58
CA LEU A 74 -0.23 7.08 -3.72
C LEU A 74 -0.01 8.17 -4.76
N GLU A 75 0.28 9.38 -4.31
CA GLU A 75 0.54 10.53 -5.19
C GLU A 75 1.96 10.53 -5.75
N GLY A 76 2.78 9.60 -5.35
CA GLY A 76 4.16 9.52 -5.84
C GLY A 76 5.10 10.52 -5.22
N LYS A 77 4.70 11.21 -4.15
CA LYS A 77 5.54 12.20 -3.47
C LYS A 77 6.64 11.55 -2.65
N ILE A 78 6.40 10.32 -2.20
CA ILE A 78 7.36 9.53 -1.44
C ILE A 78 7.16 8.06 -1.80
N THR A 79 8.26 7.31 -1.84
CA THR A 79 8.17 5.87 -2.09
C THR A 79 8.00 5.12 -0.77
N PRO A 80 7.45 3.90 -0.81
CA PRO A 80 7.37 3.08 0.41
C PRO A 80 8.73 2.87 1.07
N ARG A 81 9.78 2.65 0.28
CA ARG A 81 11.12 2.44 0.81
C ARG A 81 11.64 3.68 1.53
N VAL A 82 11.46 4.85 0.95
CA VAL A 82 11.88 6.11 1.56
C VAL A 82 11.09 6.38 2.84
N ALA A 83 9.77 6.15 2.82
CA ALA A 83 8.94 6.31 4.00
C ALA A 83 9.40 5.40 5.14
N TYR A 84 9.77 4.16 4.82
CA TYR A 84 10.30 3.22 5.79
C TYR A 84 11.63 3.71 6.37
N THR A 85 12.54 4.15 5.51
CA THR A 85 13.85 4.64 5.93
C THR A 85 13.74 5.89 6.82
N ASN A 86 12.79 6.77 6.52
CA ASN A 86 12.57 8.00 7.29
C ASN A 86 11.78 7.77 8.58
N GLY A 87 11.32 6.55 8.84
CA GLY A 87 10.52 6.27 10.03
C GLY A 87 9.06 6.71 9.92
N GLN A 88 8.59 7.03 8.72
CA GLN A 88 7.20 7.45 8.50
C GLN A 88 6.23 6.28 8.49
N LEU A 89 6.74 5.06 8.33
CA LEU A 89 5.95 3.85 8.49
C LEU A 89 6.81 2.78 9.15
N LYS A 90 6.13 1.81 9.76
CA LYS A 90 6.77 0.65 10.36
C LYS A 90 6.34 -0.59 9.60
N VAL A 91 7.26 -1.55 9.47
CA VAL A 91 6.97 -2.82 8.79
C VAL A 91 7.25 -3.97 9.75
N TYR A 92 6.25 -4.82 9.90
CA TYR A 92 6.39 -6.08 10.62
C TYR A 92 6.27 -7.20 9.60
N GLY A 93 7.26 -8.06 9.55
CA GLY A 93 7.35 -9.11 8.55
C GLY A 93 8.45 -8.81 7.54
N ASP A 94 8.23 -9.16 6.29
CA ASP A 94 9.27 -9.06 5.27
C ASP A 94 9.30 -7.66 4.63
N SER A 95 10.18 -6.80 5.16
CA SER A 95 10.32 -5.43 4.64
C SER A 95 10.84 -5.37 3.20
N ARG A 96 11.46 -6.45 2.71
CA ARG A 96 11.93 -6.50 1.33
C ARG A 96 10.76 -6.44 0.33
N GLN A 97 9.58 -6.84 0.76
CA GLN A 97 8.40 -6.81 -0.09
C GLN A 97 7.89 -5.40 -0.39
N LEU A 98 8.39 -4.39 0.31
CA LEU A 98 8.01 -3.00 0.02
C LEU A 98 8.31 -2.62 -1.43
N GLU A 99 9.31 -3.24 -2.04
CA GLU A 99 9.64 -2.97 -3.44
C GLU A 99 8.52 -3.38 -4.39
N ASN A 100 7.66 -4.29 -3.96
CA ASN A 100 6.54 -4.79 -4.76
C ASN A 100 5.23 -4.06 -4.49
N LEU A 101 5.20 -3.16 -3.52
CA LEU A 101 4.00 -2.39 -3.22
C LEU A 101 3.79 -1.36 -4.33
N PRO A 102 2.68 -1.44 -5.10
CA PRO A 102 2.53 -0.65 -6.32
C PRO A 102 2.01 0.77 -6.08
N PHE A 103 2.34 1.36 -4.95
CA PHE A 103 1.93 2.73 -4.66
C PHE A 103 2.80 3.72 -5.44
N GLY A 104 2.14 4.68 -6.08
CA GLY A 104 2.83 5.70 -6.85
C GLY A 104 3.18 5.32 -8.27
N CYS A 105 2.85 4.11 -8.70
CA CYS A 105 3.19 3.64 -10.05
C CYS A 105 2.59 4.51 -11.16
N GLY A 106 1.35 4.96 -10.95
CA GLY A 106 0.70 5.82 -11.93
C GLY A 106 1.41 7.16 -12.11
N CYS A 107 1.90 7.72 -11.02
CA CYS A 107 2.64 8.97 -11.06
C CYS A 107 3.96 8.81 -11.81
N LYS A 108 4.63 7.70 -11.62
CA LYS A 108 5.89 7.42 -12.33
C LYS A 108 5.66 7.31 -13.83
N ALA A 109 4.58 6.66 -14.23
CA ALA A 109 4.25 6.53 -15.64
C ALA A 109 4.08 7.89 -16.30
N SER A 110 3.52 8.85 -15.60
CA SER A 110 3.27 10.18 -16.15
C SER A 110 4.55 11.01 -16.31
N MET A 111 5.63 10.62 -15.67
CA MET A 111 6.91 11.33 -15.79
C MET A 111 7.73 10.88 -16.97
N LEU A 112 7.34 9.83 -17.59
CA LEU A 112 8.05 9.28 -18.72
C LEU A 112 7.52 9.85 -20.03
#